data_2f8a92f5761ff42b4378f191f8bf284c
#
_entry.id   2f8a92f5761ff42b4378f191f8bf284c
#
_cell.length_a   1.000
_cell.length_b   1.000
_cell.length_c   1.000
_cell.angle_alpha   90.00
_cell.angle_beta   90.00
_cell.angle_gamma   90.00
#
_symmetry.space_group_name_H-M   'P 1'
#
loop_
_entity.id
_entity.type
_entity.pdbx_description
1 polymer ?
#
loop_
_entity_poly.entity_id
_entity_poly.type
_entity_poly.pdbx_seq_one_letter_code
_entity_poly.pdbx_strand_id
1 'polypeptide(L)'
;MIKSLETIKYLVNSKLKFVSMKNKVVAIVGIAAFVFFGIAASKPAGTKERNLKVLPKDISNTDLDSVMEGYSKALNVDCNFCHAENKTKTDIDFASDDKPEKEITRMMMKLTAGVNKDYFDYTIVYKAGETMAVSCYTCHDGFPRPELKHEKKDK
;
A
#
# COMPACT_ATOMS: atom_id res chain seq x y z
N MET A 1 22.87 47.50 59.70
CA MET A 1 22.23 47.85 58.41
C MET A 1 22.64 46.97 57.24
N ILE A 2 23.65 46.17 57.35
CA ILE A 2 24.18 45.32 56.23
C ILE A 2 23.44 43.96 56.10
N LYS A 3 22.91 43.39 57.20
CA LYS A 3 22.20 42.08 57.16
C LYS A 3 20.86 42.09 56.40
N SER A 4 20.23 43.24 56.24
CA SER A 4 18.91 43.38 55.55
C SER A 4 19.05 43.27 54.02
N LEU A 5 20.19 43.71 53.43
CA LEU A 5 20.40 43.65 51.98
C LEU A 5 20.69 42.24 51.47
N GLU A 6 21.40 41.45 52.25
CA GLU A 6 21.71 40.05 51.88
C GLU A 6 20.46 39.18 51.89
N THR A 7 19.53 39.39 52.85
CA THR A 7 18.28 38.64 52.93
C THR A 7 17.34 38.98 51.76
N ILE A 8 17.33 40.22 51.31
CA ILE A 8 16.52 40.65 50.15
C ILE A 8 17.07 40.08 48.86
N LYS A 9 18.41 40.05 48.66
CA LYS A 9 19.04 39.40 47.49
C LYS A 9 18.76 37.91 47.43
N TYR A 10 18.80 37.21 48.55
CA TYR A 10 18.47 35.77 48.60
C TYR A 10 17.04 35.47 48.22
N LEU A 11 16.07 36.25 48.75
CA LEU A 11 14.66 36.08 48.44
C LEU A 11 14.31 36.41 46.99
N VAL A 12 14.91 37.44 46.41
CA VAL A 12 14.73 37.79 45.00
C VAL A 12 15.33 36.70 44.09
N ASN A 13 16.52 36.18 44.42
CA ASN A 13 17.16 35.16 43.60
C ASN A 13 16.45 33.79 43.68
N SER A 14 15.84 33.44 44.83
CA SER A 14 15.05 32.26 45.01
C SER A 14 13.74 32.31 44.22
N LYS A 15 13.06 33.49 44.21
CA LYS A 15 11.86 33.69 43.40
C LYS A 15 12.12 33.67 41.90
N LEU A 16 13.23 34.23 41.43
CA LEU A 16 13.64 34.21 40.05
C LEU A 16 13.99 32.78 39.59
N LYS A 17 14.63 31.94 40.38
CA LYS A 17 14.89 30.54 40.09
C LYS A 17 13.60 29.72 40.01
N PHE A 18 12.62 30.00 40.90
CA PHE A 18 11.35 29.28 40.91
C PHE A 18 10.46 29.60 39.69
N VAL A 19 10.45 30.87 39.27
CA VAL A 19 9.75 31.29 38.03
C VAL A 19 10.41 30.71 36.80
N SER A 20 11.75 30.64 36.75
CA SER A 20 12.48 30.02 35.63
C SER A 20 12.23 28.51 35.51
N MET A 21 12.08 27.79 36.62
CA MET A 21 11.75 26.35 36.61
C MET A 21 10.31 26.11 36.13
N LYS A 22 9.33 26.90 36.54
CA LYS A 22 7.94 26.79 36.07
C LYS A 22 7.85 26.94 34.56
N ASN A 23 8.56 27.91 33.98
CA ASN A 23 8.55 28.15 32.55
C ASN A 23 9.21 26.98 31.76
N LYS A 24 10.26 26.33 32.30
CA LYS A 24 10.88 25.14 31.70
C LYS A 24 9.93 23.92 31.74
N VAL A 25 9.23 23.72 32.86
CA VAL A 25 8.24 22.64 33.00
C VAL A 25 7.06 22.86 32.06
N VAL A 26 6.54 24.09 31.97
CA VAL A 26 5.47 24.42 31.04
C VAL A 26 5.90 24.17 29.56
N ALA A 27 7.14 24.55 29.22
CA ALA A 27 7.67 24.31 27.88
C ALA A 27 7.79 22.81 27.58
N ILE A 28 8.29 22.01 28.52
CA ILE A 28 8.45 20.54 28.34
C ILE A 28 7.07 19.88 28.25
N VAL A 29 6.12 20.25 29.08
CA VAL A 29 4.75 19.73 29.03
C VAL A 29 4.04 20.15 27.74
N GLY A 30 4.27 21.36 27.26
CA GLY A 30 3.73 21.85 25.99
C GLY A 30 4.28 21.06 24.79
N ILE A 31 5.58 20.80 24.75
CA ILE A 31 6.23 20.00 23.70
C ILE A 31 5.73 18.55 23.76
N ALA A 32 5.64 17.95 24.95
CA ALA A 32 5.14 16.59 25.12
C ALA A 32 3.68 16.47 24.65
N ALA A 33 2.83 17.43 25.01
CA ALA A 33 1.44 17.46 24.52
C ALA A 33 1.36 17.59 22.99
N PHE A 34 2.21 18.42 22.38
CA PHE A 34 2.24 18.58 20.92
C PHE A 34 2.69 17.31 20.20
N VAL A 35 3.66 16.57 20.77
CA VAL A 35 4.10 15.27 20.24
C VAL A 35 3.00 14.23 20.38
N PHE A 36 2.33 14.14 21.51
CA PHE A 36 1.22 13.20 21.71
C PHE A 36 0.02 13.50 20.79
N PHE A 37 -0.34 14.75 20.61
CA PHE A 37 -1.42 15.14 19.68
C PHE A 37 -1.00 14.97 18.21
N GLY A 38 0.26 15.19 17.87
CA GLY A 38 0.77 15.02 16.51
C GLY A 38 0.77 13.54 16.04
N ILE A 39 1.06 12.59 16.93
CA ILE A 39 1.05 11.16 16.62
C ILE A 39 -0.39 10.63 16.45
N ALA A 40 -1.34 11.15 17.21
CA ALA A 40 -2.75 10.77 17.10
C ALA A 40 -3.43 11.25 15.80
N ALA A 41 -2.87 12.23 15.11
CA ALA A 41 -3.40 12.77 13.85
C ALA A 41 -2.88 12.05 12.61
N SER A 42 -1.86 11.21 12.73
CA SER A 42 -1.39 10.35 11.63
C SER A 42 -2.36 9.18 11.49
N LYS A 43 -3.48 9.38 10.80
CA LYS A 43 -4.21 8.23 10.24
C LYS A 43 -3.22 7.46 9.39
N PRO A 44 -3.01 6.14 9.61
CA PRO A 44 -2.28 5.34 8.65
C PRO A 44 -2.95 5.59 7.29
N ALA A 45 -2.15 5.89 6.27
CA ALA A 45 -2.64 6.01 4.90
C ALA A 45 -3.55 4.82 4.67
N GLY A 46 -4.84 5.08 4.42
CA GLY A 46 -5.88 4.06 4.44
C GLY A 46 -5.42 2.91 3.57
N THR A 47 -5.29 1.74 4.14
CA THR A 47 -5.04 0.51 3.37
C THR A 47 -6.19 0.44 2.38
N LYS A 48 -5.88 0.67 1.08
CA LYS A 48 -6.89 0.51 0.01
C LYS A 48 -7.55 -0.84 0.23
N GLU A 49 -8.87 -0.85 0.32
CA GLU A 49 -9.63 -2.08 0.53
C GLU A 49 -9.21 -3.09 -0.55
N ARG A 50 -8.91 -4.32 -0.13
CA ARG A 50 -8.44 -5.37 -1.02
C ARG A 50 -9.51 -6.46 -1.13
N ASN A 51 -9.87 -6.83 -2.35
CA ASN A 51 -10.79 -7.93 -2.62
C ASN A 51 -10.04 -9.11 -3.27
N LEU A 52 -9.07 -9.66 -2.52
CA LEU A 52 -8.24 -10.77 -2.97
C LEU A 52 -8.97 -12.10 -2.79
N LYS A 53 -9.33 -12.77 -3.88
CA LYS A 53 -10.03 -14.08 -3.89
C LYS A 53 -9.11 -15.25 -4.29
N VAL A 54 -8.04 -14.99 -5.03
CA VAL A 54 -7.08 -16.00 -5.52
C VAL A 54 -5.69 -15.75 -4.96
N LEU A 55 -5.25 -14.50 -4.93
CA LEU A 55 -3.96 -14.12 -4.35
C LEU A 55 -3.96 -14.29 -2.83
N PRO A 56 -2.79 -14.54 -2.20
CA PRO A 56 -2.64 -14.57 -0.75
C PRO A 56 -3.15 -13.27 -0.11
N LYS A 57 -3.86 -13.39 0.99
CA LYS A 57 -4.45 -12.23 1.68
C LYS A 57 -3.40 -11.31 2.31
N ASP A 58 -2.27 -11.88 2.67
CA ASP A 58 -1.11 -11.25 3.29
C ASP A 58 -0.02 -10.82 2.29
N ILE A 59 -0.29 -10.93 0.98
CA ILE A 59 0.65 -10.49 -0.06
C ILE A 59 1.07 -9.02 0.18
N SER A 60 2.37 -8.74 0.09
CA SER A 60 2.90 -7.37 0.24
C SER A 60 2.38 -6.45 -0.87
N ASN A 61 2.40 -5.12 -0.64
CA ASN A 61 2.03 -4.17 -1.69
C ASN A 61 2.95 -4.29 -2.91
N THR A 62 4.25 -4.40 -2.68
CA THR A 62 5.25 -4.53 -3.74
C THR A 62 5.03 -5.77 -4.59
N ASP A 63 4.75 -6.91 -3.97
CA ASP A 63 4.47 -8.14 -4.70
C ASP A 63 3.14 -8.06 -5.47
N LEU A 64 2.11 -7.49 -4.85
CA LEU A 64 0.82 -7.28 -5.51
C LEU A 64 0.94 -6.38 -6.74
N ASP A 65 1.67 -5.27 -6.62
CA ASP A 65 1.90 -4.34 -7.73
C ASP A 65 2.69 -5.03 -8.85
N SER A 66 3.72 -5.81 -8.51
CA SER A 66 4.49 -6.62 -9.48
C SER A 66 3.63 -7.65 -10.22
N VAL A 67 2.74 -8.34 -9.50
CA VAL A 67 1.80 -9.30 -10.09
C VAL A 67 0.84 -8.61 -11.06
N MET A 68 0.26 -7.46 -10.69
CA MET A 68 -0.65 -6.70 -11.54
C MET A 68 0.07 -6.13 -12.77
N GLU A 69 1.30 -5.64 -12.61
CA GLU A 69 2.14 -5.20 -13.73
C GLU A 69 2.43 -6.38 -14.70
N GLY A 70 2.71 -7.56 -14.17
CA GLY A 70 2.89 -8.78 -14.94
C GLY A 70 1.66 -9.14 -15.80
N TYR A 71 0.45 -9.00 -15.24
CA TYR A 71 -0.79 -9.22 -15.98
C TYR A 71 -1.01 -8.16 -17.06
N SER A 72 -0.80 -6.88 -16.73
CA SER A 72 -0.91 -5.79 -17.70
C SER A 72 0.03 -6.01 -18.90
N LYS A 73 1.28 -6.40 -18.66
CA LYS A 73 2.26 -6.72 -19.71
C LYS A 73 1.86 -7.95 -20.54
N ALA A 74 1.41 -9.00 -19.87
CA ALA A 74 1.06 -10.25 -20.54
C ALA A 74 -0.15 -10.11 -21.46
N LEU A 75 -1.08 -9.22 -21.14
CA LEU A 75 -2.31 -8.97 -21.88
C LEU A 75 -2.23 -7.69 -22.72
N ASN A 76 -1.23 -6.84 -22.51
CA ASN A 76 -1.09 -5.51 -23.12
C ASN A 76 -2.33 -4.64 -22.88
N VAL A 77 -2.74 -4.53 -21.61
CA VAL A 77 -3.91 -3.75 -21.17
C VAL A 77 -3.57 -2.87 -19.97
N ASP A 78 -4.34 -1.79 -19.79
CA ASP A 78 -4.25 -0.92 -18.63
C ASP A 78 -5.08 -1.42 -17.43
N CYS A 79 -4.84 -0.83 -16.26
CA CYS A 79 -5.52 -1.20 -15.01
C CYS A 79 -7.05 -1.15 -15.11
N ASN A 80 -7.59 -0.18 -15.86
CA ASN A 80 -9.02 0.01 -16.04
C ASN A 80 -9.67 -1.07 -16.94
N PHE A 81 -8.90 -1.94 -17.58
CA PHE A 81 -9.44 -3.09 -18.30
C PHE A 81 -10.16 -4.06 -17.34
N CYS A 82 -9.52 -4.37 -16.19
CA CYS A 82 -10.06 -5.30 -15.19
C CYS A 82 -10.68 -4.60 -13.98
N HIS A 83 -10.32 -3.35 -13.69
CA HIS A 83 -10.78 -2.63 -12.51
C HIS A 83 -11.73 -1.49 -12.90
N ALA A 84 -12.84 -1.37 -12.15
CA ALA A 84 -13.82 -0.31 -12.38
C ALA A 84 -13.34 1.03 -11.82
N GLU A 85 -13.89 2.12 -12.34
CA GLU A 85 -13.77 3.43 -11.72
C GLU A 85 -14.60 3.48 -10.43
N ASN A 86 -14.17 4.30 -9.47
CA ASN A 86 -14.96 4.59 -8.28
C ASN A 86 -16.26 5.35 -8.66
N LYS A 87 -17.19 5.47 -7.70
CA LYS A 87 -18.48 6.13 -7.93
C LYS A 87 -18.38 7.58 -8.41
N THR A 88 -17.28 8.27 -8.08
CA THR A 88 -17.02 9.65 -8.50
C THR A 88 -16.25 9.76 -9.81
N LYS A 89 -15.83 8.64 -10.39
CA LYS A 89 -15.00 8.56 -11.61
C LYS A 89 -13.69 9.34 -11.53
N THR A 90 -13.16 9.47 -10.32
CA THR A 90 -11.91 10.20 -10.06
C THR A 90 -10.71 9.30 -9.82
N ASP A 91 -10.93 8.01 -9.53
CA ASP A 91 -9.89 7.01 -9.26
C ASP A 91 -10.42 5.62 -9.58
N ILE A 92 -9.52 4.63 -9.64
CA ILE A 92 -9.88 3.22 -9.86
C ILE A 92 -10.23 2.56 -8.53
N ASP A 93 -11.38 1.88 -8.49
CA ASP A 93 -11.78 1.01 -7.39
C ASP A 93 -11.22 -0.39 -7.61
N PHE A 94 -10.04 -0.64 -7.03
CA PHE A 94 -9.38 -1.94 -7.14
C PHE A 94 -10.13 -3.06 -6.40
N ALA A 95 -11.03 -2.77 -5.48
CA ALA A 95 -11.82 -3.76 -4.75
C ALA A 95 -13.11 -4.16 -5.49
N SER A 96 -13.70 -3.28 -6.30
CA SER A 96 -14.93 -3.57 -7.05
C SER A 96 -14.80 -4.79 -7.95
N ASP A 97 -15.86 -5.56 -8.04
CA ASP A 97 -16.03 -6.69 -8.99
C ASP A 97 -17.01 -6.34 -10.14
N ASP A 98 -17.24 -5.07 -10.41
CA ASP A 98 -18.20 -4.62 -11.43
C ASP A 98 -17.78 -4.99 -12.86
N LYS A 99 -16.48 -5.24 -13.10
CA LYS A 99 -15.99 -5.65 -14.41
C LYS A 99 -15.85 -7.16 -14.53
N PRO A 100 -16.47 -7.79 -15.53
CA PRO A 100 -16.38 -9.23 -15.75
C PRO A 100 -14.97 -9.70 -16.06
N GLU A 101 -14.11 -8.87 -16.65
CA GLU A 101 -12.72 -9.17 -16.95
C GLU A 101 -11.91 -9.53 -15.70
N LYS A 102 -12.26 -8.94 -14.55
CA LYS A 102 -11.62 -9.24 -13.27
C LYS A 102 -11.91 -10.68 -12.81
N GLU A 103 -13.14 -11.15 -12.97
CA GLU A 103 -13.48 -12.53 -12.62
C GLU A 103 -12.91 -13.53 -13.64
N ILE A 104 -12.93 -13.19 -14.93
CA ILE A 104 -12.28 -13.98 -15.98
C ILE A 104 -10.78 -14.14 -15.65
N THR A 105 -10.11 -13.05 -15.26
CA THR A 105 -8.70 -13.10 -14.85
C THR A 105 -8.49 -14.04 -13.68
N ARG A 106 -9.36 -14.04 -12.67
CA ARG A 106 -9.29 -14.99 -11.54
C ARG A 106 -9.42 -16.45 -11.97
N MET A 107 -10.28 -16.73 -12.95
CA MET A 107 -10.37 -18.08 -13.52
C MET A 107 -9.10 -18.46 -14.26
N MET A 108 -8.51 -17.56 -15.05
CA MET A 108 -7.25 -17.79 -15.74
C MET A 108 -6.09 -18.00 -14.76
N MET A 109 -6.04 -17.28 -13.65
CA MET A 109 -5.06 -17.49 -12.57
C MET A 109 -5.13 -18.93 -12.02
N LYS A 110 -6.33 -19.43 -11.76
CA LYS A 110 -6.53 -20.80 -11.28
C LYS A 110 -6.12 -21.83 -12.32
N LEU A 111 -6.46 -21.60 -13.60
CA LEU A 111 -6.03 -22.44 -14.70
C LEU A 111 -4.50 -22.50 -14.80
N THR A 112 -3.85 -21.34 -14.82
CA THR A 112 -2.39 -21.25 -14.89
C THR A 112 -1.72 -21.94 -13.69
N ALA A 113 -2.28 -21.77 -12.49
CA ALA A 113 -1.78 -22.44 -11.29
C ALA A 113 -1.94 -23.97 -11.38
N GLY A 114 -3.08 -24.45 -11.89
CA GLY A 114 -3.31 -25.87 -12.13
C GLY A 114 -2.31 -26.45 -13.12
N VAL A 115 -2.10 -25.80 -14.26
CA VAL A 115 -1.13 -26.26 -15.28
C VAL A 115 0.29 -26.33 -14.69
N ASN A 116 0.73 -25.31 -13.97
CA ASN A 116 2.06 -25.32 -13.35
C ASN A 116 2.20 -26.47 -12.34
N LYS A 117 1.19 -26.68 -11.50
CA LYS A 117 1.20 -27.73 -10.49
C LYS A 117 1.14 -29.12 -11.09
N ASP A 118 0.21 -29.37 -12.00
CA ASP A 118 -0.14 -30.72 -12.44
C ASP A 118 0.84 -31.27 -13.51
N TYR A 119 1.48 -30.37 -14.27
CA TYR A 119 2.35 -30.77 -15.38
C TYR A 119 3.83 -30.39 -15.18
N PHE A 120 4.14 -29.47 -14.27
CA PHE A 120 5.51 -28.98 -14.05
C PHE A 120 5.97 -29.14 -12.60
N ASP A 121 5.13 -29.72 -11.72
CA ASP A 121 5.39 -29.85 -10.26
C ASP A 121 5.82 -28.53 -9.61
N TYR A 122 5.19 -27.43 -10.05
CA TYR A 122 5.53 -26.07 -9.64
C TYR A 122 4.34 -25.40 -8.95
N THR A 123 4.52 -25.00 -7.69
CA THR A 123 3.53 -24.18 -6.97
C THR A 123 3.87 -22.71 -7.14
N ILE A 124 2.95 -21.94 -7.71
CA ILE A 124 3.14 -20.51 -7.94
C ILE A 124 3.30 -19.78 -6.60
N VAL A 125 4.37 -19.01 -6.49
CA VAL A 125 4.63 -18.07 -5.40
C VAL A 125 4.47 -16.66 -5.97
N TYR A 126 3.47 -15.93 -5.49
CA TYR A 126 3.18 -14.59 -5.98
C TYR A 126 4.14 -13.56 -5.36
N LYS A 127 5.37 -13.48 -5.89
CA LYS A 127 6.42 -12.55 -5.46
C LYS A 127 7.00 -11.80 -6.66
N ALA A 128 7.52 -10.61 -6.40
CA ALA A 128 8.25 -9.84 -7.41
C ALA A 128 9.47 -10.62 -7.92
N GLY A 129 9.63 -10.69 -9.25
CA GLY A 129 10.73 -11.40 -9.89
C GLY A 129 10.60 -12.92 -9.94
N GLU A 130 9.52 -13.50 -9.41
CA GLU A 130 9.26 -14.94 -9.51
C GLU A 130 8.94 -15.33 -10.94
N THR A 131 9.50 -16.45 -11.39
CA THR A 131 9.25 -17.04 -12.70
C THR A 131 8.49 -18.35 -12.53
N MET A 132 7.55 -18.60 -13.40
CA MET A 132 6.77 -19.85 -13.45
C MET A 132 6.97 -20.57 -14.78
N ALA A 133 6.79 -21.88 -14.82
CA ALA A 133 6.97 -22.67 -16.04
C ALA A 133 6.01 -22.22 -17.15
N VAL A 134 4.76 -21.97 -16.79
CA VAL A 134 3.74 -21.38 -17.66
C VAL A 134 3.20 -20.12 -17.03
N SER A 135 3.29 -19.00 -17.72
CA SER A 135 2.76 -17.69 -17.29
C SER A 135 1.59 -17.25 -18.16
N CYS A 136 0.91 -16.17 -17.77
CA CYS A 136 -0.10 -15.53 -18.61
C CYS A 136 0.48 -15.19 -20.00
N TYR A 137 1.71 -14.69 -20.04
CA TYR A 137 2.37 -14.32 -21.29
C TYR A 137 2.57 -15.52 -22.22
N THR A 138 2.79 -16.73 -21.70
CA THR A 138 3.00 -17.96 -22.50
C THR A 138 1.84 -18.20 -23.47
N CYS A 139 0.60 -17.94 -23.04
CA CYS A 139 -0.58 -18.12 -23.90
C CYS A 139 -1.03 -16.80 -24.53
N HIS A 140 -0.98 -15.69 -23.80
CA HIS A 140 -1.54 -14.40 -24.25
C HIS A 140 -0.59 -13.60 -25.16
N ASP A 141 0.73 -13.55 -24.84
CA ASP A 141 1.77 -12.90 -25.67
C ASP A 141 1.38 -11.47 -26.11
N GLY A 142 0.85 -10.68 -25.16
CA GLY A 142 0.42 -9.32 -25.41
C GLY A 142 -0.99 -9.15 -25.99
N PHE A 143 -1.83 -10.18 -25.91
CA PHE A 143 -3.23 -10.11 -26.36
C PHE A 143 -4.19 -10.53 -25.24
N PRO A 144 -5.23 -9.74 -24.95
CA PRO A 144 -6.22 -10.11 -23.93
C PRO A 144 -7.01 -11.39 -24.32
N ARG A 145 -7.09 -11.70 -25.61
CA ARG A 145 -7.66 -12.95 -26.17
C ARG A 145 -6.64 -13.64 -27.07
N PRO A 146 -6.15 -14.82 -26.71
CA PRO A 146 -5.12 -15.53 -27.48
C PRO A 146 -5.53 -15.82 -28.93
N GLU A 147 -6.81 -16.08 -29.17
CA GLU A 147 -7.37 -16.36 -30.52
C GLU A 147 -7.21 -15.20 -31.49
N LEU A 148 -7.15 -13.94 -30.99
CA LEU A 148 -7.00 -12.77 -31.84
C LEU A 148 -5.59 -12.62 -32.46
N LYS A 149 -4.62 -13.40 -31.99
CA LYS A 149 -3.27 -13.41 -32.59
C LYS A 149 -3.29 -13.80 -34.07
N HIS A 150 -4.18 -14.70 -34.43
CA HIS A 150 -4.26 -15.25 -35.78
C HIS A 150 -4.95 -14.32 -36.78
N GLU A 151 -5.80 -13.42 -36.31
CA GLU A 151 -6.54 -12.48 -37.18
C GLU A 151 -5.69 -11.32 -37.69
N LYS A 152 -4.56 -11.00 -37.04
CA LYS A 152 -3.68 -9.87 -37.43
C LYS A 152 -2.65 -10.18 -38.52
N LYS A 153 -2.54 -11.43 -38.95
CA LYS A 153 -1.54 -11.84 -39.98
C LYS A 153 -2.00 -11.61 -41.42
N ASP A 154 -3.28 -11.30 -41.64
CA ASP A 154 -3.89 -11.21 -42.96
C ASP A 154 -4.25 -9.78 -43.39
N LYS A 155 -3.52 -8.73 -42.89
CA LYS A 155 -3.69 -7.36 -43.34
C LYS A 155 -2.40 -6.75 -43.81
#